data_8473375ec6a170a33ef97573f7aef65a
#
_entry.id   8473375ec6a170a33ef97573f7aef65a
#
_cell.length_a   1.000
_cell.length_b   1.000
_cell.length_c   1.000
_cell.angle_alpha   90.00
_cell.angle_beta   90.00
_cell.angle_gamma   90.00
#
_symmetry.space_group_name_H-M   'P 1'
#
loop_
_entity.id
_entity.type
_entity.pdbx_description
1 polymer ?
#
loop_
_entity_poly.entity_id
_entity_poly.type
_entity_poly.pdbx_seq_one_letter_code
_entity_poly.pdbx_strand_id
1 'polypeptide(L)'
;MSSQSHLLEKIKIHSFFYNPRDTERVLNIILSGKQIEERKKIEILKAYKRGIDQQYFQSYLLFDNEVKFISKITNFKVKNDTVIARFQNGFIGNFDPHQIADNPEDFYNLITSYMFVKIRKGVNGWYINDIYSIEPQNNYEIAKELFDLANQEHQTYALLLQSFGYDVQKMEIQDIFLYLPRLFPLFKSPITKRQINYVEISNRGTGKTTTFMILQEVFNFRYYTEPPTYANLVYDARNNMYGAVFLSNGLIFDEIQNWKDGFSSKELGAINATLSTGLENCVWTRGAGTESKSSTIQKCIPIIYAGNPYNMTINKLRNPDVEDYLVNYQIFTSAILDRIHIIQLAIKKTYDKIINARVLYPSILKALVDLIQQKINNTNNYVVCDNLESRRQEQSIDIQIILQALDIDLQIGQRSNEELCKQIYNFMRFSNLGD
;
A
#
# COMPACT_ATOMS: atom_id res chain seq x y z
N MET A 1 25.59 19.05 6.30
CA MET A 1 25.84 17.76 6.99
C MET A 1 25.54 17.79 8.50
N SER A 2 25.71 18.93 9.22
CA SER A 2 25.43 18.97 10.68
C SER A 2 23.93 18.96 11.06
N SER A 3 23.04 19.52 10.25
CA SER A 3 21.59 19.58 10.54
C SER A 3 20.89 18.22 10.38
N GLN A 4 21.29 17.41 9.40
CA GLN A 4 20.74 16.07 9.20
C GLN A 4 20.98 15.13 10.39
N SER A 5 22.17 15.23 11.03
CA SER A 5 22.45 14.42 12.22
C SER A 5 21.56 14.78 13.41
N HIS A 6 21.18 16.05 13.56
CA HIS A 6 20.40 16.54 14.68
C HIS A 6 18.91 16.14 14.62
N LEU A 7 18.27 16.21 13.43
CA LEU A 7 16.91 15.73 13.23
C LEU A 7 16.83 14.23 13.49
N LEU A 8 17.79 13.47 12.92
CA LEU A 8 17.83 12.02 13.06
C LEU A 8 18.15 11.57 14.49
N GLU A 9 18.94 12.34 15.26
CA GLU A 9 19.12 12.10 16.69
C GLU A 9 17.87 12.42 17.49
N LYS A 10 17.15 13.50 17.17
CA LYS A 10 15.85 13.80 17.78
C LYS A 10 14.78 12.79 17.44
N ILE A 11 14.71 12.32 16.18
CA ILE A 11 13.78 11.26 15.74
C ILE A 11 14.17 9.89 16.34
N LYS A 12 15.43 9.65 16.64
CA LYS A 12 15.91 8.47 17.38
C LYS A 12 15.45 8.38 18.83
N ILE A 13 14.72 9.35 19.33
CA ILE A 13 14.04 9.30 20.63
C ILE A 13 12.73 8.47 20.54
N HIS A 14 12.69 7.31 20.35
CA HIS A 14 13.16 6.01 20.75
C HIS A 14 12.08 5.05 21.21
N SER A 15 10.92 5.49 21.74
CA SER A 15 9.82 4.65 22.19
C SER A 15 8.77 4.40 21.12
N PHE A 16 8.84 5.12 19.96
CA PHE A 16 7.78 5.11 18.95
C PHE A 16 8.07 4.21 17.73
N PHE A 17 9.19 3.49 17.76
CA PHE A 17 9.60 2.62 16.67
C PHE A 17 9.59 1.16 17.09
N TYR A 18 9.16 0.28 16.21
CA TYR A 18 9.18 -1.16 16.38
C TYR A 18 9.97 -1.86 15.26
N ASN A 19 10.44 -3.08 15.52
CA ASN A 19 11.08 -3.89 14.49
C ASN A 19 10.02 -4.69 13.72
N PRO A 20 9.81 -4.46 12.42
CA PRO A 20 8.81 -5.17 11.61
C PRO A 20 9.14 -6.66 11.41
N ARG A 21 10.37 -7.09 11.73
CA ARG A 21 10.79 -8.51 11.67
C ARG A 21 10.64 -9.23 13.01
N ASP A 22 10.26 -8.51 14.06
CA ASP A 22 10.07 -9.10 15.39
C ASP A 22 8.86 -10.05 15.40
N THR A 23 8.95 -11.11 16.18
CA THR A 23 7.82 -12.02 16.43
C THR A 23 6.64 -11.31 17.08
N GLU A 24 6.89 -10.24 17.84
CA GLU A 24 5.89 -9.40 18.48
C GLU A 24 5.39 -8.23 17.61
N ARG A 25 5.82 -8.13 16.34
CA ARG A 25 5.41 -7.03 15.43
C ARG A 25 3.90 -6.80 15.40
N VAL A 26 3.15 -7.88 15.48
CA VAL A 26 1.68 -7.87 15.48
C VAL A 26 1.12 -7.13 16.69
N LEU A 27 1.72 -7.29 17.87
CA LEU A 27 1.32 -6.52 19.06
C LEU A 27 1.56 -5.03 18.83
N ASN A 28 2.67 -4.67 18.22
CA ASN A 28 2.98 -3.28 17.91
C ASN A 28 2.02 -2.68 16.88
N ILE A 29 1.55 -3.49 15.92
CA ILE A 29 0.55 -3.07 14.93
C ILE A 29 -0.83 -2.90 15.59
N ILE A 30 -1.27 -3.87 16.37
CA ILE A 30 -2.60 -3.88 17.00
C ILE A 30 -2.68 -2.86 18.14
N LEU A 31 -1.64 -2.77 18.97
CA LEU A 31 -1.64 -1.96 20.18
C LEU A 31 -1.03 -0.57 19.96
N SER A 32 -0.30 -0.35 18.87
CA SER A 32 0.34 0.94 18.53
C SER A 32 1.13 1.55 19.68
N GLY A 33 1.95 0.73 20.35
CA GLY A 33 2.78 1.17 21.48
C GLY A 33 2.10 1.12 22.86
N LYS A 34 0.81 0.73 22.93
CA LYS A 34 0.12 0.60 24.21
C LYS A 34 0.75 -0.50 25.06
N GLN A 35 1.20 -0.16 26.27
CA GLN A 35 1.70 -1.14 27.21
C GLN A 35 0.55 -1.95 27.82
N ILE A 36 0.70 -3.26 27.83
CA ILE A 36 -0.23 -4.22 28.43
C ILE A 36 0.52 -5.29 29.18
N GLU A 37 -0.18 -5.96 30.12
CA GLU A 37 0.36 -7.09 30.86
C GLU A 37 0.76 -8.26 29.94
N GLU A 38 1.82 -8.97 30.32
CA GLU A 38 2.37 -10.09 29.51
C GLU A 38 1.32 -11.18 29.20
N ARG A 39 0.46 -11.49 30.17
CA ARG A 39 -0.63 -12.46 29.97
C ARG A 39 -1.58 -12.03 28.84
N LYS A 40 -1.93 -10.74 28.76
CA LYS A 40 -2.78 -10.19 27.69
C LYS A 40 -2.09 -10.21 26.34
N LYS A 41 -0.78 -9.96 26.28
CA LYS A 41 0.00 -10.09 25.04
C LYS A 41 -0.10 -11.49 24.46
N ILE A 42 0.11 -12.51 25.29
CA ILE A 42 0.00 -13.92 24.88
C ILE A 42 -1.40 -14.25 24.36
N GLU A 43 -2.45 -13.75 25.01
CA GLU A 43 -3.83 -13.95 24.56
C GLU A 43 -4.09 -13.28 23.19
N ILE A 44 -3.60 -12.08 22.97
CA ILE A 44 -3.72 -11.36 21.69
C ILE A 44 -2.97 -12.11 20.59
N LEU A 45 -1.73 -12.56 20.84
CA LEU A 45 -0.94 -13.31 19.87
C LEU A 45 -1.63 -14.63 19.48
N LYS A 46 -2.19 -15.36 20.46
CA LYS A 46 -2.98 -16.56 20.19
C LYS A 46 -4.24 -16.26 19.37
N ALA A 47 -4.95 -15.19 19.72
CA ALA A 47 -6.15 -14.76 18.98
C ALA A 47 -5.80 -14.35 17.54
N TYR A 48 -4.69 -13.63 17.35
CA TYR A 48 -4.21 -13.28 16.02
C TYR A 48 -3.83 -14.52 15.19
N LYS A 49 -3.08 -15.48 15.77
CA LYS A 49 -2.73 -16.72 15.08
C LYS A 49 -3.96 -17.49 14.62
N ARG A 50 -5.01 -17.57 15.44
CA ARG A 50 -6.31 -18.17 15.04
C ARG A 50 -7.00 -17.38 13.92
N GLY A 51 -6.73 -16.08 13.83
CA GLY A 51 -7.33 -15.20 12.82
C GLY A 51 -6.72 -15.29 11.43
N ILE A 52 -5.48 -15.81 11.30
CA ILE A 52 -4.73 -15.87 10.04
C ILE A 52 -4.43 -17.30 9.58
N ASP A 53 -4.30 -18.25 10.49
CA ASP A 53 -3.94 -19.63 10.21
C ASP A 53 -5.19 -20.52 10.25
N GLN A 54 -5.64 -20.95 9.05
CA GLN A 54 -6.86 -21.74 8.90
C GLN A 54 -6.77 -23.09 9.61
N GLN A 55 -5.65 -23.79 9.53
CA GLN A 55 -5.52 -25.12 10.18
C GLN A 55 -5.51 -24.97 11.70
N TYR A 56 -4.79 -23.99 12.22
CA TYR A 56 -4.77 -23.67 13.63
C TYR A 56 -6.15 -23.27 14.15
N PHE A 57 -6.89 -22.47 13.41
CA PHE A 57 -8.28 -22.08 13.72
C PHE A 57 -9.22 -23.29 13.76
N GLN A 58 -9.16 -24.16 12.74
CA GLN A 58 -10.03 -25.35 12.66
C GLN A 58 -9.83 -26.29 13.86
N SER A 59 -8.61 -26.42 14.37
CA SER A 59 -8.35 -27.23 15.56
C SER A 59 -9.14 -26.73 16.79
N TYR A 60 -9.26 -25.42 16.97
CA TYR A 60 -10.06 -24.86 18.06
C TYR A 60 -11.54 -25.11 17.91
N LEU A 61 -12.09 -25.08 16.69
CA LEU A 61 -13.51 -25.35 16.43
C LEU A 61 -13.92 -26.80 16.81
N LEU A 62 -12.95 -27.72 16.84
CA LEU A 62 -13.22 -29.11 17.19
C LEU A 62 -13.33 -29.31 18.71
N PHE A 63 -12.59 -28.56 19.51
CA PHE A 63 -12.44 -28.79 20.94
C PHE A 63 -13.14 -27.77 21.83
N ASP A 64 -13.32 -26.53 21.34
CA ASP A 64 -13.89 -25.44 22.14
C ASP A 64 -15.35 -25.17 21.76
N ASN A 65 -16.12 -24.63 22.72
CA ASN A 65 -17.48 -24.12 22.49
C ASN A 65 -17.52 -22.60 22.25
N GLU A 66 -16.42 -21.93 22.51
CA GLU A 66 -16.22 -20.51 22.28
C GLU A 66 -14.79 -20.28 21.78
N VAL A 67 -14.64 -19.54 20.68
CA VAL A 67 -13.34 -19.20 20.11
C VAL A 67 -13.23 -17.71 19.89
N LYS A 68 -12.10 -17.12 20.31
CA LYS A 68 -11.74 -15.71 20.05
C LYS A 68 -10.61 -15.65 19.06
N PHE A 69 -10.73 -14.77 18.06
CA PHE A 69 -9.66 -14.53 17.08
C PHE A 69 -9.59 -13.06 16.65
N ILE A 70 -8.45 -12.66 16.11
CA ILE A 70 -8.21 -11.32 15.53
C ILE A 70 -7.87 -11.50 14.07
N SER A 71 -8.67 -10.94 13.17
CA SER A 71 -8.54 -11.15 11.73
C SER A 71 -9.01 -9.93 10.94
N LYS A 72 -8.54 -9.80 9.70
CA LYS A 72 -9.13 -8.87 8.73
C LYS A 72 -10.24 -9.58 7.95
N ILE A 73 -11.23 -8.81 7.54
CA ILE A 73 -12.25 -9.25 6.60
C ILE A 73 -11.63 -9.26 5.20
N THR A 74 -11.75 -10.39 4.51
CA THR A 74 -11.22 -10.56 3.15
C THR A 74 -12.26 -10.36 2.07
N ASN A 75 -13.52 -10.66 2.40
CA ASN A 75 -14.69 -10.45 1.54
C ASN A 75 -15.92 -10.26 2.40
N PHE A 76 -16.89 -9.49 1.93
CA PHE A 76 -18.19 -9.38 2.57
C PHE A 76 -19.33 -9.10 1.57
N LYS A 77 -20.56 -9.27 2.05
CA LYS A 77 -21.78 -8.81 1.40
C LYS A 77 -22.81 -8.37 2.45
N VAL A 78 -23.71 -7.51 2.04
CA VAL A 78 -24.86 -7.12 2.86
C VAL A 78 -26.10 -7.88 2.39
N LYS A 79 -26.87 -8.43 3.33
CA LYS A 79 -28.13 -9.13 3.06
C LYS A 79 -29.07 -8.92 4.25
N ASN A 80 -30.25 -8.35 4.00
CA ASN A 80 -31.30 -8.12 5.04
C ASN A 80 -30.70 -7.41 6.27
N ASP A 81 -30.04 -6.27 6.06
CA ASP A 81 -29.40 -5.43 7.09
C ASP A 81 -28.30 -6.11 7.92
N THR A 82 -27.85 -7.28 7.48
CA THR A 82 -26.74 -8.01 8.09
C THR A 82 -25.53 -8.06 7.16
N VAL A 83 -24.34 -8.02 7.73
CA VAL A 83 -23.07 -8.22 7.02
C VAL A 83 -22.70 -9.69 7.11
N ILE A 84 -22.54 -10.34 5.98
CA ILE A 84 -21.95 -11.68 5.88
C ILE A 84 -20.50 -11.50 5.45
N ALA A 85 -19.55 -11.81 6.32
CA ALA A 85 -18.14 -11.60 6.09
C ALA A 85 -17.33 -12.90 6.07
N ARG A 86 -16.30 -12.94 5.22
CA ARG A 86 -15.25 -13.96 5.23
C ARG A 86 -13.99 -13.35 5.84
N PHE A 87 -13.41 -14.05 6.80
CA PHE A 87 -12.19 -13.68 7.49
C PHE A 87 -10.95 -14.39 6.88
N GLN A 88 -9.74 -13.91 7.20
CA GLN A 88 -8.48 -14.48 6.68
C GLN A 88 -8.31 -15.97 7.01
N ASN A 89 -8.80 -16.41 8.18
CA ASN A 89 -8.77 -17.82 8.61
C ASN A 89 -9.82 -18.69 7.93
N GLY A 90 -10.55 -18.17 6.94
CA GLY A 90 -11.59 -18.89 6.19
C GLY A 90 -12.95 -18.96 6.86
N PHE A 91 -13.10 -18.48 8.10
CA PHE A 91 -14.42 -18.42 8.77
C PHE A 91 -15.35 -17.48 8.00
N ILE A 92 -16.62 -17.91 7.89
CA ILE A 92 -17.69 -17.09 7.33
C ILE A 92 -18.77 -16.96 8.42
N GLY A 93 -19.09 -15.73 8.76
CA GLY A 93 -20.12 -15.42 9.74
C GLY A 93 -20.91 -14.18 9.38
N ASN A 94 -22.03 -13.99 10.05
CA ASN A 94 -22.88 -12.81 9.90
C ASN A 94 -22.94 -12.03 11.20
N PHE A 95 -23.04 -10.71 11.08
CA PHE A 95 -23.14 -9.77 12.19
C PHE A 95 -23.93 -8.53 11.79
N ASP A 96 -24.45 -7.81 12.79
CA ASP A 96 -25.08 -6.51 12.61
C ASP A 96 -24.00 -5.45 12.39
N PRO A 97 -24.06 -4.60 11.34
CA PRO A 97 -23.12 -3.52 11.13
C PRO A 97 -23.00 -2.56 12.33
N HIS A 98 -24.05 -2.36 13.10
CA HIS A 98 -24.05 -1.54 14.32
C HIS A 98 -23.17 -2.09 15.45
N GLN A 99 -22.74 -3.35 15.39
CA GLN A 99 -21.71 -3.87 16.30
C GLN A 99 -20.31 -3.28 16.03
N ILE A 100 -20.10 -2.70 14.83
CA ILE A 100 -18.81 -2.10 14.42
C ILE A 100 -18.88 -0.58 14.42
N ALA A 101 -19.99 0.01 13.93
CA ALA A 101 -20.12 1.45 13.75
C ALA A 101 -21.57 1.92 13.82
N ASP A 102 -21.76 3.16 14.24
CA ASP A 102 -23.09 3.78 14.36
C ASP A 102 -23.59 4.38 13.04
N ASN A 103 -22.71 4.59 12.08
CA ASN A 103 -23.04 5.17 10.78
C ASN A 103 -22.28 4.51 9.62
N PRO A 104 -22.76 4.67 8.36
CA PRO A 104 -22.17 4.02 7.19
C PRO A 104 -20.72 4.45 6.88
N GLU A 105 -20.34 5.69 7.16
CA GLU A 105 -18.99 6.21 6.87
C GLU A 105 -17.97 5.56 7.79
N ASP A 106 -18.26 5.52 9.09
CA ASP A 106 -17.42 4.84 10.08
C ASP A 106 -17.35 3.34 9.81
N PHE A 107 -18.50 2.70 9.49
CA PHE A 107 -18.53 1.30 9.12
C PHE A 107 -17.58 1.01 7.96
N TYR A 108 -17.61 1.83 6.92
CA TYR A 108 -16.75 1.68 5.75
C TYR A 108 -15.25 1.78 6.10
N ASN A 109 -14.90 2.68 6.99
CA ASN A 109 -13.52 2.85 7.45
C ASN A 109 -13.08 1.69 8.37
N LEU A 110 -13.94 1.28 9.29
CA LEU A 110 -13.63 0.27 10.30
C LEU A 110 -13.62 -1.14 9.77
N ILE A 111 -14.44 -1.49 8.76
CA ILE A 111 -14.51 -2.85 8.20
C ILE A 111 -13.19 -3.31 7.56
N THR A 112 -12.32 -2.38 7.21
CA THR A 112 -10.99 -2.65 6.65
C THR A 112 -9.92 -2.87 7.73
N SER A 113 -10.23 -2.60 8.99
CA SER A 113 -9.34 -2.72 10.14
C SER A 113 -9.23 -4.18 10.62
N TYR A 114 -8.35 -4.41 11.59
CA TYR A 114 -8.38 -5.67 12.33
C TYR A 114 -9.64 -5.74 13.19
N MET A 115 -10.34 -6.89 13.13
CA MET A 115 -11.50 -7.18 13.95
C MET A 115 -11.12 -8.15 15.06
N PHE A 116 -11.55 -7.86 16.26
CA PHE A 116 -11.68 -8.86 17.29
C PHE A 116 -13.03 -9.55 17.11
N VAL A 117 -13.01 -10.87 17.01
CA VAL A 117 -14.21 -11.68 16.77
C VAL A 117 -14.30 -12.76 17.82
N LYS A 118 -15.48 -12.86 18.42
CA LYS A 118 -15.83 -13.92 19.36
C LYS A 118 -16.96 -14.74 18.75
N ILE A 119 -16.73 -16.03 18.57
CA ILE A 119 -17.72 -16.96 18.05
C ILE A 119 -18.11 -17.98 19.11
N ARG A 120 -19.34 -18.45 19.04
CA ARG A 120 -19.88 -19.53 19.89
C ARG A 120 -20.50 -20.62 19.05
N LYS A 121 -20.44 -21.84 19.58
CA LYS A 121 -21.09 -23.01 19.01
C LYS A 121 -22.58 -23.02 19.43
N GLY A 122 -23.47 -22.97 18.46
CA GLY A 122 -24.92 -23.09 18.66
C GLY A 122 -25.48 -24.38 18.06
N VAL A 123 -26.80 -24.54 18.11
CA VAL A 123 -27.48 -25.70 17.56
C VAL A 123 -27.25 -25.85 16.06
N ASN A 124 -27.19 -24.74 15.32
CA ASN A 124 -27.07 -24.71 13.87
C ASN A 124 -25.62 -24.46 13.39
N GLY A 125 -24.62 -24.63 14.25
CA GLY A 125 -23.22 -24.36 13.95
C GLY A 125 -22.65 -23.16 14.69
N TRP A 126 -21.51 -22.64 14.18
CA TRP A 126 -20.82 -21.50 14.77
C TRP A 126 -21.44 -20.18 14.33
N TYR A 127 -21.63 -19.24 15.25
CA TYR A 127 -22.10 -17.88 14.97
C TYR A 127 -21.25 -16.83 15.65
N ILE A 128 -21.21 -15.61 15.10
CA ILE A 128 -20.55 -14.45 15.71
C ILE A 128 -21.41 -13.99 16.89
N ASN A 129 -20.81 -14.05 18.08
CA ASN A 129 -21.44 -13.59 19.31
C ASN A 129 -21.08 -12.14 19.61
N ASP A 130 -19.87 -11.73 19.20
CA ASP A 130 -19.34 -10.39 19.43
C ASP A 130 -18.30 -10.06 18.39
N ILE A 131 -18.31 -8.82 17.88
CA ILE A 131 -17.32 -8.31 16.92
C ILE A 131 -17.15 -6.81 17.11
N TYR A 132 -15.91 -6.35 17.11
CA TYR A 132 -15.56 -4.92 17.10
C TYR A 132 -14.25 -4.68 16.39
N SER A 133 -14.07 -3.47 15.87
CA SER A 133 -12.81 -3.05 15.27
C SER A 133 -11.76 -2.79 16.37
N ILE A 134 -10.51 -3.17 16.06
CA ILE A 134 -9.37 -2.83 16.90
C ILE A 134 -8.79 -1.53 16.34
N GLU A 135 -9.07 -0.42 17.03
CA GLU A 135 -8.50 0.87 16.70
C GLU A 135 -7.17 1.06 17.45
N PRO A 136 -6.08 1.38 16.73
CA PRO A 136 -4.85 1.82 17.38
C PRO A 136 -5.10 3.15 18.11
N GLN A 137 -4.37 3.37 19.18
CA GLN A 137 -4.42 4.66 19.90
C GLN A 137 -4.07 5.80 18.92
N ASN A 138 -4.85 6.88 18.93
CA ASN A 138 -4.52 8.06 18.13
C ASN A 138 -3.29 8.77 18.72
N ASN A 139 -2.24 8.85 17.94
CA ASN A 139 -0.96 9.49 18.28
C ASN A 139 -0.67 10.68 17.34
N TYR A 140 -1.72 11.43 16.98
CA TYR A 140 -1.63 12.55 16.05
C TYR A 140 -0.68 13.65 16.54
N GLU A 141 -0.69 13.98 17.84
CA GLU A 141 0.18 15.01 18.40
C GLU A 141 1.67 14.67 18.25
N ILE A 142 2.02 13.39 18.45
CA ILE A 142 3.40 12.92 18.24
C ILE A 142 3.78 13.01 16.77
N ALA A 143 2.88 12.60 15.88
CA ALA A 143 3.11 12.69 14.44
C ALA A 143 3.29 14.15 14.00
N LYS A 144 2.49 15.06 14.57
CA LYS A 144 2.57 16.49 14.28
C LYS A 144 3.88 17.10 14.77
N GLU A 145 4.33 16.77 15.99
CA GLU A 145 5.61 17.23 16.51
C GLU A 145 6.78 16.79 15.63
N LEU A 146 6.80 15.52 15.20
CA LEU A 146 7.81 14.99 14.28
C LEU A 146 7.76 15.67 12.90
N PHE A 147 6.55 15.88 12.39
CA PHE A 147 6.34 16.53 11.10
C PHE A 147 6.77 18.00 11.12
N ASP A 148 6.37 18.76 12.15
CA ASP A 148 6.71 20.18 12.29
C ASP A 148 8.23 20.35 12.38
N LEU A 149 8.91 19.48 13.14
CA LEU A 149 10.37 19.48 13.24
C LEU A 149 11.03 19.20 11.87
N ALA A 150 10.58 18.16 11.16
CA ALA A 150 11.13 17.81 9.84
C ALA A 150 10.86 18.91 8.79
N ASN A 151 9.69 19.54 8.87
CA ASN A 151 9.30 20.62 7.97
C ASN A 151 10.15 21.89 8.20
N GLN A 152 10.45 22.24 9.48
CA GLN A 152 11.34 23.34 9.81
C GLN A 152 12.78 23.13 9.31
N GLU A 153 13.26 21.88 9.32
CA GLU A 153 14.59 21.52 8.87
C GLU A 153 14.64 21.19 7.35
N HIS A 154 13.53 21.33 6.63
CA HIS A 154 13.40 20.96 5.22
C HIS A 154 13.80 19.51 4.92
N GLN A 155 13.36 18.57 5.76
CA GLN A 155 13.74 17.14 5.71
C GLN A 155 12.54 16.19 5.78
N THR A 156 11.37 16.59 5.28
CA THR A 156 10.16 15.75 5.30
C THR A 156 10.38 14.41 4.59
N TYR A 157 11.17 14.37 3.50
CA TYR A 157 11.54 13.13 2.82
C TYR A 157 12.34 12.18 3.73
N ALA A 158 13.25 12.73 4.54
CA ALA A 158 14.08 11.95 5.44
C ALA A 158 13.25 11.32 6.56
N LEU A 159 12.32 12.09 7.15
CA LEU A 159 11.37 11.59 8.13
C LEU A 159 10.50 10.47 7.53
N LEU A 160 9.96 10.66 6.33
CA LEU A 160 9.14 9.65 5.66
C LEU A 160 9.92 8.35 5.43
N LEU A 161 11.11 8.40 4.82
CA LEU A 161 11.94 7.22 4.58
C LEU A 161 12.30 6.51 5.89
N GLN A 162 12.72 7.26 6.90
CA GLN A 162 13.09 6.70 8.21
C GLN A 162 11.90 6.03 8.90
N SER A 163 10.71 6.60 8.75
CA SER A 163 9.47 6.02 9.30
C SER A 163 9.13 4.65 8.72
N PHE A 164 9.64 4.36 7.51
CA PHE A 164 9.56 3.05 6.85
C PHE A 164 10.80 2.16 7.07
N GLY A 165 11.70 2.53 7.96
CA GLY A 165 12.85 1.71 8.35
C GLY A 165 14.08 1.89 7.47
N TYR A 166 14.15 2.92 6.65
CA TYR A 166 15.36 3.27 5.90
C TYR A 166 16.30 4.14 6.74
N ASP A 167 17.59 3.92 6.64
CA ASP A 167 18.62 4.73 7.28
C ASP A 167 19.14 5.78 6.31
N VAL A 168 18.53 6.96 6.36
CA VAL A 168 18.86 8.05 5.43
C VAL A 168 20.31 8.50 5.56
N GLN A 169 20.98 8.29 6.71
CA GLN A 169 22.40 8.61 6.87
C GLN A 169 23.32 7.71 6.04
N LYS A 170 22.86 6.50 5.69
CA LYS A 170 23.59 5.56 4.84
C LYS A 170 23.24 5.69 3.36
N MET A 171 22.29 6.57 3.03
CA MET A 171 21.81 6.79 1.67
C MET A 171 22.54 7.94 1.02
N GLU A 172 22.96 7.75 -0.21
CA GLU A 172 23.36 8.82 -1.11
C GLU A 172 22.10 9.48 -1.71
N ILE A 173 22.23 10.64 -2.30
CA ILE A 173 21.11 11.36 -2.91
C ILE A 173 20.41 10.50 -3.99
N GLN A 174 21.18 9.73 -4.74
CA GLN A 174 20.64 8.78 -5.74
C GLN A 174 19.80 7.67 -5.10
N ASP A 175 20.21 7.16 -3.92
CA ASP A 175 19.42 6.16 -3.20
C ASP A 175 18.06 6.73 -2.78
N ILE A 176 18.03 8.01 -2.32
CA ILE A 176 16.78 8.67 -1.95
C ILE A 176 15.82 8.67 -3.14
N PHE A 177 16.27 9.06 -4.33
CA PHE A 177 15.47 9.04 -5.56
C PHE A 177 15.05 7.64 -6.01
N LEU A 178 15.77 6.60 -5.60
CA LEU A 178 15.43 5.22 -5.92
C LEU A 178 14.43 4.59 -4.94
N TYR A 179 14.44 4.99 -3.68
CA TYR A 179 13.61 4.37 -2.64
C TYR A 179 12.35 5.16 -2.29
N LEU A 180 12.42 6.49 -2.34
CA LEU A 180 11.31 7.37 -2.01
C LEU A 180 10.04 7.14 -2.86
N PRO A 181 10.13 6.89 -4.19
CA PRO A 181 8.98 6.66 -5.04
C PRO A 181 8.12 5.45 -4.66
N ARG A 182 8.67 4.47 -3.92
CA ARG A 182 7.89 3.35 -3.37
C ARG A 182 6.76 3.81 -2.45
N LEU A 183 6.91 5.00 -1.86
CA LEU A 183 5.98 5.56 -0.87
C LEU A 183 4.97 6.52 -1.49
N PHE A 184 5.18 6.94 -2.75
CA PHE A 184 4.28 7.85 -3.45
C PHE A 184 2.85 7.31 -3.62
N PRO A 185 2.61 5.99 -3.77
CA PRO A 185 1.26 5.44 -3.77
C PRO A 185 0.44 5.71 -2.51
N LEU A 186 1.04 6.17 -1.43
CA LEU A 186 0.35 6.64 -0.24
C LEU A 186 -0.33 7.99 -0.45
N PHE A 187 0.06 8.76 -1.46
CA PHE A 187 -0.39 10.12 -1.71
C PHE A 187 -1.36 10.22 -2.87
N LYS A 188 -2.27 11.16 -2.74
CA LYS A 188 -3.20 11.55 -3.79
C LYS A 188 -2.67 12.78 -4.52
N SER A 189 -2.82 12.77 -5.82
CA SER A 189 -2.62 13.96 -6.64
C SER A 189 -3.48 15.12 -6.13
N PRO A 190 -2.91 16.30 -5.92
CA PRO A 190 -3.70 17.48 -5.55
C PRO A 190 -4.59 17.95 -6.71
N ILE A 191 -4.23 17.65 -7.96
CA ILE A 191 -4.93 18.08 -9.17
C ILE A 191 -6.02 17.09 -9.56
N THR A 192 -5.64 15.85 -9.88
CA THR A 192 -6.60 14.84 -10.38
C THR A 192 -7.36 14.12 -9.27
N LYS A 193 -6.95 14.28 -8.01
CA LYS A 193 -7.45 13.54 -6.84
C LYS A 193 -7.24 12.02 -6.91
N ARG A 194 -6.49 11.54 -7.92
CA ARG A 194 -6.10 10.14 -8.09
C ARG A 194 -4.85 9.85 -7.27
N GLN A 195 -4.61 8.61 -6.98
CA GLN A 195 -3.39 8.16 -6.30
C GLN A 195 -2.28 7.86 -7.31
N ILE A 196 -1.05 7.94 -6.84
CA ILE A 196 0.14 7.72 -7.66
C ILE A 196 0.32 6.23 -7.91
N ASN A 197 0.35 5.83 -9.18
CA ASN A 197 0.65 4.46 -9.59
C ASN A 197 2.15 4.31 -9.87
N TYR A 198 2.70 3.16 -9.45
CA TYR A 198 4.14 2.95 -9.43
C TYR A 198 4.52 1.57 -9.97
N VAL A 199 5.58 1.51 -10.77
CA VAL A 199 6.20 0.28 -11.24
C VAL A 199 7.66 0.25 -10.79
N GLU A 200 8.09 -0.87 -10.22
CA GLU A 200 9.48 -1.13 -9.86
C GLU A 200 9.95 -2.50 -10.37
N ILE A 201 10.88 -2.49 -11.30
CA ILE A 201 11.66 -3.67 -11.67
C ILE A 201 13.07 -3.46 -11.14
N SER A 202 13.43 -4.22 -10.12
CA SER A 202 14.73 -4.08 -9.46
C SER A 202 15.29 -5.43 -9.00
N ASN A 203 16.59 -5.47 -8.77
CA ASN A 203 17.28 -6.65 -8.26
C ASN A 203 16.70 -7.14 -6.93
N ARG A 204 17.00 -8.39 -6.59
CA ARG A 204 16.60 -9.00 -5.32
C ARG A 204 17.31 -8.35 -4.12
N GLY A 205 16.71 -8.48 -2.94
CA GLY A 205 17.31 -8.00 -1.69
C GLY A 205 17.22 -6.48 -1.47
N THR A 206 16.43 -5.75 -2.25
CA THR A 206 16.27 -4.28 -2.14
C THR A 206 15.21 -3.84 -1.12
N GLY A 207 14.63 -4.76 -0.34
CA GLY A 207 13.63 -4.44 0.69
C GLY A 207 12.21 -4.21 0.16
N LYS A 208 11.89 -4.56 -1.10
CA LYS A 208 10.53 -4.48 -1.65
C LYS A 208 9.51 -5.11 -0.71
N THR A 209 9.70 -6.38 -0.41
CA THR A 209 8.78 -7.16 0.45
C THR A 209 8.59 -6.53 1.84
N THR A 210 9.65 -5.99 2.45
CA THR A 210 9.55 -5.35 3.77
C THR A 210 8.70 -4.08 3.69
N THR A 211 8.91 -3.22 2.69
CA THR A 211 8.08 -2.02 2.48
C THR A 211 6.63 -2.41 2.18
N PHE A 212 6.42 -3.43 1.34
CA PHE A 212 5.07 -3.88 0.99
C PHE A 212 4.31 -4.50 2.17
N MET A 213 5.02 -5.20 3.07
CA MET A 213 4.41 -5.67 4.33
C MET A 213 3.92 -4.49 5.18
N ILE A 214 4.69 -3.40 5.28
CA ILE A 214 4.26 -2.20 6.00
C ILE A 214 3.03 -1.57 5.32
N LEU A 215 3.03 -1.45 4.00
CA LEU A 215 1.86 -0.97 3.26
C LEU A 215 0.63 -1.85 3.47
N GLN A 216 0.80 -3.16 3.48
CA GLN A 216 -0.28 -4.12 3.73
C GLN A 216 -0.80 -4.04 5.17
N GLU A 217 0.08 -4.03 6.14
CA GLU A 217 -0.28 -4.12 7.56
C GLU A 217 -0.81 -2.79 8.11
N VAL A 218 -0.16 -1.67 7.74
CA VAL A 218 -0.48 -0.34 8.26
C VAL A 218 -1.53 0.37 7.40
N PHE A 219 -1.36 0.35 6.07
CA PHE A 219 -2.20 1.14 5.15
C PHE A 219 -3.26 0.31 4.43
N ASN A 220 -3.42 -0.96 4.80
CA ASN A 220 -4.42 -1.87 4.24
C ASN A 220 -4.32 -2.05 2.72
N PHE A 221 -3.10 -2.13 2.17
CA PHE A 221 -2.89 -2.56 0.80
C PHE A 221 -3.10 -4.05 0.67
N ARG A 222 -3.66 -4.50 -0.46
CA ARG A 222 -3.76 -5.93 -0.76
C ARG A 222 -2.56 -6.38 -1.56
N TYR A 223 -1.85 -7.40 -1.06
CA TYR A 223 -0.61 -7.90 -1.63
C TYR A 223 -0.84 -9.24 -2.36
N TYR A 224 -0.36 -9.34 -3.59
CA TYR A 224 -0.46 -10.50 -4.46
C TYR A 224 0.91 -10.86 -5.04
N THR A 225 1.33 -12.10 -4.85
CA THR A 225 2.51 -12.72 -5.50
C THR A 225 2.12 -13.56 -6.70
N GLU A 226 0.83 -13.85 -6.82
CA GLU A 226 0.22 -14.57 -7.93
C GLU A 226 -0.91 -13.73 -8.53
N PRO A 227 -1.23 -13.95 -9.81
CA PRO A 227 -2.32 -13.23 -10.46
C PRO A 227 -3.65 -13.41 -9.72
N PRO A 228 -4.30 -12.34 -9.25
CA PRO A 228 -5.60 -12.47 -8.63
C PRO A 228 -6.64 -12.85 -9.68
N THR A 229 -7.59 -13.70 -9.30
CA THR A 229 -8.78 -13.90 -10.14
C THR A 229 -9.61 -12.61 -10.17
N TYR A 230 -10.36 -12.42 -11.25
CA TYR A 230 -11.27 -11.30 -11.38
C TYR A 230 -12.30 -11.21 -10.22
N ALA A 231 -12.74 -12.36 -9.74
CA ALA A 231 -13.63 -12.46 -8.58
C ALA A 231 -12.98 -11.95 -7.29
N ASN A 232 -11.71 -12.28 -7.07
CA ASN A 232 -10.97 -11.82 -5.90
C ASN A 232 -10.62 -10.33 -5.97
N LEU A 233 -10.44 -9.81 -7.19
CA LEU A 233 -10.06 -8.42 -7.41
C LEU A 233 -11.25 -7.47 -7.21
N VAL A 234 -12.36 -7.70 -7.87
CA VAL A 234 -13.49 -6.77 -7.92
C VAL A 234 -14.72 -7.31 -7.19
N TYR A 235 -15.27 -8.42 -7.68
CA TYR A 235 -16.53 -8.95 -7.17
C TYR A 235 -16.73 -10.43 -7.53
N ASP A 236 -16.99 -11.26 -6.53
CA ASP A 236 -17.36 -12.66 -6.70
C ASP A 236 -18.87 -12.80 -6.91
N ALA A 237 -19.31 -12.92 -8.17
CA ALA A 237 -20.72 -13.03 -8.52
C ALA A 237 -21.37 -14.34 -8.06
N ARG A 238 -20.61 -15.42 -7.80
CA ARG A 238 -21.16 -16.69 -7.31
C ARG A 238 -21.60 -16.57 -5.87
N ASN A 239 -20.75 -15.91 -5.06
CA ASN A 239 -20.99 -15.72 -3.63
C ASN A 239 -21.59 -14.36 -3.31
N ASN A 240 -21.72 -13.49 -4.32
CA ASN A 240 -22.21 -12.12 -4.17
C ASN A 240 -21.36 -11.31 -3.16
N MET A 241 -20.03 -11.40 -3.27
CA MET A 241 -19.08 -10.77 -2.32
C MET A 241 -18.18 -9.76 -3.01
N TYR A 242 -17.94 -8.64 -2.35
CA TYR A 242 -16.98 -7.63 -2.78
C TYR A 242 -15.54 -8.12 -2.62
N GLY A 243 -14.68 -7.78 -3.61
CA GLY A 243 -13.27 -8.17 -3.65
C GLY A 243 -12.32 -7.11 -3.11
N ALA A 244 -11.03 -7.29 -3.43
CA ALA A 244 -9.93 -6.50 -2.88
C ALA A 244 -10.04 -5.00 -3.16
N VAL A 245 -10.49 -4.58 -4.34
CA VAL A 245 -10.65 -3.16 -4.70
C VAL A 245 -11.54 -2.43 -3.68
N PHE A 246 -12.62 -3.05 -3.25
CA PHE A 246 -13.51 -2.46 -2.26
C PHE A 246 -12.86 -2.43 -0.87
N LEU A 247 -12.21 -3.53 -0.47
CA LEU A 247 -11.72 -3.77 0.89
C LEU A 247 -10.32 -3.23 1.18
N SER A 248 -9.57 -2.73 0.18
CA SER A 248 -8.21 -2.27 0.39
C SER A 248 -8.03 -0.82 -0.07
N ASN A 249 -6.96 -0.17 0.44
CA ASN A 249 -6.60 1.19 0.06
C ASN A 249 -5.57 1.24 -1.06
N GLY A 250 -5.15 0.09 -1.58
CA GLY A 250 -4.25 -0.05 -2.71
C GLY A 250 -3.98 -1.51 -3.03
N LEU A 251 -3.42 -1.77 -4.21
CA LEU A 251 -3.04 -3.09 -4.67
C LEU A 251 -1.54 -3.15 -4.89
N ILE A 252 -0.93 -4.26 -4.49
CA ILE A 252 0.48 -4.56 -4.75
C ILE A 252 0.53 -5.87 -5.52
N PHE A 253 1.04 -5.80 -6.74
CA PHE A 253 1.32 -6.93 -7.60
C PHE A 253 2.82 -7.16 -7.62
N ASP A 254 3.29 -8.15 -6.86
CA ASP A 254 4.71 -8.50 -6.76
C ASP A 254 5.02 -9.76 -7.55
N GLU A 255 6.32 -9.98 -7.81
CA GLU A 255 6.82 -11.11 -8.60
C GLU A 255 6.16 -11.21 -10.01
N ILE A 256 5.80 -10.05 -10.61
CA ILE A 256 5.06 -9.99 -11.89
C ILE A 256 5.78 -10.70 -13.04
N GLN A 257 7.11 -10.92 -12.96
CA GLN A 257 7.86 -11.72 -13.93
C GLN A 257 7.42 -13.19 -13.95
N ASN A 258 6.80 -13.70 -12.88
CA ASN A 258 6.34 -15.07 -12.76
C ASN A 258 4.88 -15.26 -13.23
N TRP A 259 4.21 -14.18 -13.61
CA TRP A 259 2.78 -14.20 -13.93
C TRP A 259 2.46 -14.75 -15.33
N LYS A 260 3.46 -15.08 -16.14
CA LYS A 260 3.29 -15.56 -17.52
C LYS A 260 2.39 -16.78 -17.63
N ASP A 261 2.52 -17.72 -16.71
CA ASP A 261 1.90 -19.04 -16.81
C ASP A 261 0.55 -19.13 -16.08
N GLY A 262 0.11 -18.04 -15.44
CA GLY A 262 -1.08 -18.01 -14.57
C GLY A 262 -2.39 -17.61 -15.24
N PHE A 263 -2.36 -17.15 -16.52
CA PHE A 263 -3.56 -16.65 -17.21
C PHE A 263 -3.75 -17.27 -18.57
N SER A 264 -5.00 -17.58 -18.93
CA SER A 264 -5.40 -17.62 -20.33
C SER A 264 -5.40 -16.21 -20.93
N SER A 265 -5.16 -16.08 -22.23
CA SER A 265 -5.16 -14.78 -22.92
C SER A 265 -6.47 -13.99 -22.72
N LYS A 266 -7.59 -14.70 -22.56
CA LYS A 266 -8.91 -14.12 -22.31
C LYS A 266 -9.02 -13.53 -20.88
N GLU A 267 -8.51 -14.23 -19.87
CA GLU A 267 -8.51 -13.78 -18.49
C GLU A 267 -7.60 -12.58 -18.32
N LEU A 268 -6.41 -12.62 -18.89
CA LEU A 268 -5.47 -11.51 -18.88
C LEU A 268 -6.07 -10.26 -19.56
N GLY A 269 -6.72 -10.42 -20.70
CA GLY A 269 -7.40 -9.33 -21.38
C GLY A 269 -8.49 -8.69 -20.53
N ALA A 270 -9.30 -9.49 -19.83
CA ALA A 270 -10.35 -9.00 -18.94
C ALA A 270 -9.78 -8.25 -17.73
N ILE A 271 -8.71 -8.77 -17.12
CA ILE A 271 -8.03 -8.11 -15.99
C ILE A 271 -7.41 -6.80 -16.44
N ASN A 272 -6.69 -6.79 -17.57
CA ASN A 272 -6.07 -5.57 -18.09
C ASN A 272 -7.09 -4.48 -18.43
N ALA A 273 -8.23 -4.83 -19.00
CA ALA A 273 -9.31 -3.88 -19.26
C ALA A 273 -9.86 -3.28 -17.97
N THR A 274 -10.04 -4.10 -16.93
CA THR A 274 -10.51 -3.64 -15.63
C THR A 274 -9.49 -2.77 -14.92
N LEU A 275 -8.22 -3.14 -14.93
CA LEU A 275 -7.14 -2.35 -14.37
C LEU A 275 -7.02 -0.99 -15.08
N SER A 276 -7.07 -0.99 -16.42
CA SER A 276 -7.02 0.23 -17.21
C SER A 276 -8.17 1.20 -16.87
N THR A 277 -9.40 0.69 -16.77
CA THR A 277 -10.58 1.50 -16.41
C THR A 277 -10.50 2.00 -14.97
N GLY A 278 -10.07 1.14 -14.04
CA GLY A 278 -9.89 1.48 -12.64
C GLY A 278 -8.83 2.56 -12.42
N LEU A 279 -7.70 2.45 -13.11
CA LEU A 279 -6.63 3.44 -13.07
C LEU A 279 -7.05 4.78 -13.68
N GLU A 280 -7.88 4.77 -14.72
CA GLU A 280 -8.30 5.99 -15.43
C GLU A 280 -9.44 6.71 -14.73
N ASN A 281 -10.50 6.00 -14.40
CA ASN A 281 -11.77 6.59 -13.99
C ASN A 281 -12.14 6.27 -12.53
N CYS A 282 -11.26 5.53 -11.81
CA CYS A 282 -11.60 5.01 -10.48
C CYS A 282 -12.85 4.12 -10.49
N VAL A 283 -13.20 3.54 -11.64
CA VAL A 283 -14.38 2.71 -11.86
C VAL A 283 -13.96 1.28 -12.13
N TRP A 284 -14.43 0.37 -11.30
CA TRP A 284 -14.10 -1.06 -11.36
C TRP A 284 -15.39 -1.81 -11.64
N THR A 285 -15.52 -2.33 -12.85
CA THR A 285 -16.72 -3.04 -13.27
C THR A 285 -16.41 -4.52 -13.47
N ARG A 286 -17.29 -5.37 -13.00
CA ARG A 286 -17.36 -6.74 -13.42
C ARG A 286 -18.61 -6.95 -14.26
N GLY A 287 -18.45 -7.20 -15.56
CA GLY A 287 -19.49 -7.73 -16.40
C GLY A 287 -19.60 -9.25 -16.18
N ALA A 288 -20.69 -9.72 -15.63
CA ALA A 288 -21.13 -11.10 -15.82
C ALA A 288 -22.07 -11.08 -17.01
N GLY A 289 -22.01 -12.05 -17.92
CA GLY A 289 -22.77 -12.09 -19.18
C GLY A 289 -24.30 -12.02 -19.10
N THR A 290 -24.84 -11.67 -17.94
CA THR A 290 -26.25 -11.28 -17.71
C THR A 290 -26.25 -10.01 -16.89
N GLU A 291 -26.94 -8.98 -17.33
CA GLU A 291 -27.04 -7.63 -16.71
C GLU A 291 -27.40 -7.65 -15.21
N SER A 292 -28.09 -8.69 -14.76
CA SER A 292 -28.52 -8.83 -13.36
C SER A 292 -27.41 -9.14 -12.34
N LYS A 293 -26.15 -9.36 -12.79
CA LYS A 293 -25.01 -9.72 -11.92
C LYS A 293 -23.76 -8.86 -12.16
N SER A 294 -23.89 -7.69 -12.75
CA SER A 294 -22.80 -6.72 -12.84
C SER A 294 -22.67 -5.95 -11.53
N SER A 295 -21.44 -5.73 -11.09
CA SER A 295 -21.15 -4.85 -9.96
C SER A 295 -20.15 -3.81 -10.39
N THR A 296 -20.45 -2.54 -10.07
CA THR A 296 -19.56 -1.42 -10.31
C THR A 296 -19.15 -0.81 -8.97
N ILE A 297 -17.85 -0.65 -8.77
CA ILE A 297 -17.26 -0.01 -7.59
C ILE A 297 -16.60 1.28 -8.07
N GLN A 298 -16.95 2.39 -7.47
CA GLN A 298 -16.29 3.68 -7.70
C GLN A 298 -15.33 3.96 -6.55
N LYS A 299 -14.04 3.76 -6.78
CA LYS A 299 -12.98 3.96 -5.79
C LYS A 299 -11.64 4.17 -6.46
N CYS A 300 -10.97 5.29 -6.16
CA CYS A 300 -9.59 5.49 -6.56
C CYS A 300 -8.68 4.74 -5.59
N ILE A 301 -7.88 3.83 -6.09
CA ILE A 301 -6.84 3.13 -5.33
C ILE A 301 -5.56 3.06 -6.15
N PRO A 302 -4.38 3.19 -5.54
CA PRO A 302 -3.11 3.06 -6.22
C PRO A 302 -2.82 1.60 -6.56
N ILE A 303 -2.04 1.41 -7.61
CA ILE A 303 -1.48 0.11 -7.93
C ILE A 303 0.05 0.21 -7.95
N ILE A 304 0.69 -0.72 -7.25
CA ILE A 304 2.12 -0.95 -7.26
C ILE A 304 2.37 -2.24 -8.03
N TYR A 305 3.15 -2.17 -9.08
CA TYR A 305 3.68 -3.33 -9.78
C TYR A 305 5.15 -3.49 -9.41
N ALA A 306 5.53 -4.67 -8.98
CA ALA A 306 6.90 -4.96 -8.61
C ALA A 306 7.37 -6.30 -9.17
N GLY A 307 8.64 -6.36 -9.50
CA GLY A 307 9.23 -7.59 -10.04
C GLY A 307 10.74 -7.55 -10.05
N ASN A 308 11.29 -8.65 -10.51
CA ASN A 308 12.72 -8.78 -10.79
C ASN A 308 12.93 -8.72 -12.30
N PRO A 309 14.11 -8.27 -12.75
CA PRO A 309 14.42 -8.21 -14.17
C PRO A 309 14.29 -9.57 -14.86
N TYR A 310 13.72 -9.57 -16.07
CA TYR A 310 13.70 -10.71 -16.96
C TYR A 310 15.11 -10.98 -17.49
N ASN A 311 15.67 -12.13 -17.21
CA ASN A 311 17.03 -12.53 -17.58
C ASN A 311 18.17 -11.62 -17.06
N MET A 312 19.15 -12.18 -16.40
CA MET A 312 20.35 -11.48 -15.92
C MET A 312 21.23 -10.87 -17.04
N THR A 313 20.79 -10.88 -18.29
CA THR A 313 21.41 -10.28 -19.45
C THR A 313 21.12 -8.80 -19.64
N ILE A 314 20.53 -8.16 -18.64
CA ILE A 314 20.14 -6.73 -18.65
C ILE A 314 21.34 -5.79 -18.78
N ASN A 315 22.52 -6.22 -18.40
CA ASN A 315 23.78 -5.47 -18.64
C ASN A 315 24.07 -5.17 -20.13
N LYS A 316 23.20 -5.55 -21.06
CA LYS A 316 23.34 -5.27 -22.51
C LYS A 316 22.35 -4.22 -23.05
N LEU A 317 21.36 -3.81 -22.27
CA LEU A 317 20.38 -2.80 -22.69
C LEU A 317 20.90 -1.40 -22.34
N ARG A 318 21.75 -0.84 -23.18
CA ARG A 318 22.13 0.58 -23.09
C ARG A 318 20.87 1.42 -23.34
N ASN A 319 20.34 2.04 -22.29
CA ASN A 319 19.15 2.89 -22.30
C ASN A 319 17.94 2.28 -23.05
N PRO A 320 17.36 1.16 -22.56
CA PRO A 320 16.14 0.68 -23.15
C PRO A 320 15.07 1.74 -22.96
N ASP A 321 14.21 1.93 -23.97
CA ASP A 321 12.93 2.58 -23.70
C ASP A 321 12.26 1.81 -22.57
N VAL A 322 11.97 2.50 -21.48
CA VAL A 322 11.49 1.90 -20.24
C VAL A 322 10.15 1.21 -20.46
N GLU A 323 9.33 1.77 -21.33
CA GLU A 323 8.00 1.24 -21.63
C GLU A 323 8.12 0.01 -22.55
N ASP A 324 8.98 0.05 -23.56
CA ASP A 324 9.27 -1.09 -24.44
C ASP A 324 9.80 -2.30 -23.67
N TYR A 325 10.63 -2.06 -22.64
CA TYR A 325 11.09 -3.13 -21.77
C TYR A 325 9.94 -3.79 -21.01
N LEU A 326 8.99 -3.00 -20.49
CA LEU A 326 7.88 -3.49 -19.69
C LEU A 326 6.83 -4.28 -20.50
N VAL A 327 6.73 -4.08 -21.79
CA VAL A 327 5.83 -4.88 -22.66
C VAL A 327 6.16 -6.39 -22.61
N ASN A 328 7.40 -6.74 -22.24
CA ASN A 328 7.77 -8.15 -21.99
C ASN A 328 7.04 -8.78 -20.79
N TYR A 329 6.51 -7.97 -19.89
CA TYR A 329 5.63 -8.44 -18.80
C TYR A 329 4.19 -8.38 -19.28
N GLN A 330 3.56 -9.52 -19.49
CA GLN A 330 2.23 -9.65 -20.14
C GLN A 330 1.11 -8.79 -19.51
N ILE A 331 1.29 -8.35 -18.26
CA ILE A 331 0.32 -7.51 -17.56
C ILE A 331 0.32 -6.06 -18.09
N PHE A 332 1.39 -5.62 -18.75
CA PHE A 332 1.47 -4.26 -19.25
C PHE A 332 0.99 -4.16 -20.69
N THR A 333 0.01 -3.31 -20.88
CA THR A 333 -0.40 -2.82 -22.20
C THR A 333 -0.04 -1.33 -22.26
N SER A 334 0.05 -0.74 -23.47
CA SER A 334 0.25 0.69 -23.63
C SER A 334 -0.76 1.50 -22.82
N ALA A 335 -2.02 1.04 -22.79
CA ALA A 335 -3.07 1.68 -22.00
C ALA A 335 -2.83 1.67 -20.49
N ILE A 336 -2.22 0.63 -19.94
CA ILE A 336 -1.84 0.57 -18.51
C ILE A 336 -0.62 1.45 -18.27
N LEU A 337 0.43 1.32 -19.10
CA LEU A 337 1.68 2.08 -18.95
C LEU A 337 1.45 3.59 -18.99
N ASP A 338 0.54 4.04 -19.85
CA ASP A 338 0.14 5.43 -19.94
C ASP A 338 -0.47 6.00 -18.64
N ARG A 339 -1.01 5.13 -17.78
CA ARG A 339 -1.62 5.48 -16.48
C ARG A 339 -0.69 5.35 -15.29
N ILE A 340 0.54 4.91 -15.51
CA ILE A 340 1.55 4.79 -14.48
C ILE A 340 2.32 6.11 -14.36
N HIS A 341 2.37 6.66 -13.16
CA HIS A 341 3.07 7.92 -12.89
C HIS A 341 4.58 7.73 -12.89
N ILE A 342 5.07 6.70 -12.23
CA ILE A 342 6.49 6.44 -12.08
C ILE A 342 6.83 5.00 -12.47
N ILE A 343 7.82 4.87 -13.33
CA ILE A 343 8.40 3.59 -13.73
C ILE A 343 9.89 3.62 -13.40
N GLN A 344 10.34 2.67 -12.59
CA GLN A 344 11.75 2.49 -12.26
C GLN A 344 12.24 1.12 -12.70
N LEU A 345 13.24 1.11 -13.59
CA LEU A 345 14.04 -0.06 -13.93
C LEU A 345 15.43 0.17 -13.32
N ALA A 346 15.74 -0.45 -12.17
CA ALA A 346 16.88 -0.01 -11.39
C ALA A 346 17.65 -1.14 -10.70
N ILE A 347 18.97 -1.03 -10.72
CA ILE A 347 19.83 -1.73 -9.78
C ILE A 347 19.92 -0.87 -8.52
N LYS A 348 19.46 -1.41 -7.41
CA LYS A 348 19.42 -0.71 -6.12
C LYS A 348 20.40 -1.33 -5.13
N LYS A 349 20.84 -0.57 -4.15
CA LYS A 349 21.59 -1.11 -3.01
C LYS A 349 20.76 -2.17 -2.29
N THR A 350 21.41 -3.18 -1.74
CA THR A 350 20.74 -4.18 -0.91
C THR A 350 20.19 -3.54 0.36
N TYR A 351 19.05 -4.02 0.81
CA TYR A 351 18.35 -3.47 1.97
C TYR A 351 19.21 -3.45 3.24
N ASP A 352 20.07 -4.48 3.43
CA ASP A 352 20.96 -4.56 4.59
C ASP A 352 21.96 -3.39 4.70
N LYS A 353 22.26 -2.70 3.58
CA LYS A 353 23.16 -1.55 3.56
C LYS A 353 22.48 -0.24 3.96
N ILE A 354 21.15 -0.16 3.87
CA ILE A 354 20.38 1.07 4.02
C ILE A 354 19.26 0.97 5.06
N ILE A 355 19.18 -0.12 5.82
CA ILE A 355 18.14 -0.32 6.83
C ILE A 355 18.58 0.17 8.21
N ASN A 356 17.65 0.72 8.99
CA ASN A 356 17.79 0.89 10.43
C ASN A 356 16.99 -0.13 11.25
N ALA A 357 16.27 -1.04 10.60
CA ALA A 357 15.45 -2.10 11.18
C ALA A 357 14.32 -1.63 12.12
N ARG A 358 13.94 -0.34 12.10
CA ARG A 358 12.89 0.19 12.94
C ARG A 358 11.89 1.01 12.12
N VAL A 359 10.61 0.75 12.34
CA VAL A 359 9.47 1.38 11.68
C VAL A 359 8.66 2.14 12.71
N LEU A 360 8.13 3.29 12.34
CA LEU A 360 7.28 4.09 13.21
C LEU A 360 5.97 3.33 13.53
N TYR A 361 5.45 3.47 14.75
CA TYR A 361 4.18 2.81 15.12
C TYR A 361 3.05 3.20 14.14
N PRO A 362 2.17 2.25 13.79
CA PRO A 362 1.16 2.42 12.74
C PRO A 362 0.28 3.65 12.87
N SER A 363 -0.16 3.99 14.08
CA SER A 363 -1.00 5.17 14.31
C SER A 363 -0.27 6.48 14.05
N ILE A 364 1.01 6.56 14.46
CA ILE A 364 1.87 7.71 14.20
C ILE A 364 2.19 7.80 12.72
N LEU A 365 2.51 6.66 12.09
CA LEU A 365 2.85 6.60 10.67
C LEU A 365 1.67 7.01 9.78
N LYS A 366 0.44 6.59 10.10
CA LYS A 366 -0.76 7.03 9.39
C LYS A 366 -0.97 8.53 9.53
N ALA A 367 -0.93 9.06 10.75
CA ALA A 367 -1.08 10.49 11.00
C ALA A 367 0.01 11.32 10.31
N LEU A 368 1.25 10.82 10.26
CA LEU A 368 2.34 11.48 9.53
C LEU A 368 2.06 11.53 8.02
N VAL A 369 1.59 10.45 7.42
CA VAL A 369 1.23 10.41 5.99
C VAL A 369 0.09 11.39 5.71
N ASP A 370 -0.91 11.49 6.60
CA ASP A 370 -2.01 12.45 6.47
C ASP A 370 -1.52 13.91 6.55
N LEU A 371 -0.58 14.22 7.45
CA LEU A 371 0.05 15.54 7.54
C LEU A 371 0.85 15.90 6.27
N ILE A 372 1.61 14.94 5.75
CA ILE A 372 2.32 15.11 4.47
C ILE A 372 1.32 15.33 3.33
N GLN A 373 0.20 14.59 3.29
CA GLN A 373 -0.85 14.80 2.30
C GLN A 373 -1.46 16.20 2.39
N GLN A 374 -1.66 16.74 3.60
CA GLN A 374 -2.12 18.12 3.79
C GLN A 374 -1.09 19.13 3.22
N LYS A 375 0.20 18.91 3.46
CA LYS A 375 1.28 19.74 2.87
C LYS A 375 1.27 19.65 1.34
N ILE A 376 1.11 18.45 0.75
CA ILE A 376 0.95 18.24 -0.69
C ILE A 376 -0.22 19.06 -1.23
N ASN A 377 -1.38 19.01 -0.58
CA ASN A 377 -2.58 19.73 -1.02
C ASN A 377 -2.43 21.28 -0.98
N ASN A 378 -1.53 21.77 -0.15
CA ASN A 378 -1.23 23.21 -0.01
C ASN A 378 -0.02 23.66 -0.86
N THR A 379 0.67 22.73 -1.51
CA THR A 379 1.79 23.03 -2.41
C THR A 379 1.25 23.27 -3.81
N ASN A 380 1.56 24.41 -4.42
CA ASN A 380 1.03 24.83 -5.72
C ASN A 380 2.08 25.44 -6.66
N ASN A 381 3.35 25.28 -6.34
CA ASN A 381 4.45 25.76 -7.18
C ASN A 381 4.90 24.62 -8.12
N TYR A 382 4.65 24.77 -9.42
CA TYR A 382 5.04 23.78 -10.45
C TYR A 382 5.20 24.45 -11.81
N VAL A 383 5.85 23.75 -12.72
CA VAL A 383 6.03 24.15 -14.12
C VAL A 383 5.25 23.20 -15.02
N VAL A 384 4.51 23.74 -15.98
CA VAL A 384 3.84 22.96 -17.02
C VAL A 384 4.86 22.54 -18.07
N CYS A 385 4.91 21.25 -18.37
CA CYS A 385 5.84 20.66 -19.34
C CYS A 385 5.15 20.51 -20.71
N ASP A 386 5.08 21.59 -21.47
CA ASP A 386 4.34 21.67 -22.74
C ASP A 386 4.85 20.71 -23.84
N ASN A 387 6.06 20.19 -23.70
CA ASN A 387 6.65 19.20 -24.60
C ASN A 387 6.16 17.75 -24.31
N LEU A 388 5.38 17.54 -23.27
CA LEU A 388 4.81 16.23 -22.92
C LEU A 388 3.36 16.14 -23.40
N GLU A 389 2.88 14.93 -23.67
CA GLU A 389 1.46 14.67 -23.89
C GLU A 389 0.63 15.05 -22.66
N SER A 390 -0.63 15.44 -22.85
CA SER A 390 -1.48 16.02 -21.80
C SER A 390 -1.52 15.22 -20.50
N ARG A 391 -1.63 13.89 -20.60
CA ARG A 391 -1.63 13.02 -19.41
C ARG A 391 -0.27 13.00 -18.72
N ARG A 392 0.83 13.01 -19.46
CA ARG A 392 2.19 13.09 -18.92
C ARG A 392 2.45 14.44 -18.28
N GLN A 393 1.85 15.51 -18.80
CA GLN A 393 1.90 16.83 -18.16
C GLN A 393 1.26 16.79 -16.78
N GLU A 394 0.02 16.27 -16.65
CA GLU A 394 -0.66 16.11 -15.35
C GLU A 394 0.19 15.29 -14.39
N GLN A 395 0.69 14.14 -14.81
CA GLN A 395 1.57 13.28 -13.99
C GLN A 395 2.84 14.01 -13.56
N SER A 396 3.45 14.82 -14.44
CA SER A 396 4.66 15.59 -14.12
C SER A 396 4.40 16.65 -13.05
N ILE A 397 3.25 17.32 -13.11
CA ILE A 397 2.82 18.30 -12.12
C ILE A 397 2.61 17.62 -10.76
N ASP A 398 1.92 16.48 -10.73
CA ASP A 398 1.70 15.72 -9.50
C ASP A 398 3.02 15.34 -8.82
N ILE A 399 4.00 14.86 -9.59
CA ILE A 399 5.31 14.48 -9.07
C ILE A 399 6.08 15.69 -8.57
N GLN A 400 6.06 16.82 -9.28
CA GLN A 400 6.68 18.07 -8.84
C GLN A 400 6.15 18.52 -7.48
N ILE A 401 4.83 18.55 -7.32
CA ILE A 401 4.16 18.97 -6.09
C ILE A 401 4.53 18.03 -4.92
N ILE A 402 4.53 16.71 -5.14
CA ILE A 402 4.91 15.74 -4.12
C ILE A 402 6.39 15.91 -3.72
N LEU A 403 7.30 16.05 -4.67
CA LEU A 403 8.72 16.24 -4.37
C LEU A 403 8.96 17.52 -3.56
N GLN A 404 8.31 18.62 -3.92
CA GLN A 404 8.41 19.88 -3.15
C GLN A 404 7.82 19.76 -1.76
N ALA A 405 6.65 19.13 -1.61
CA ALA A 405 6.05 18.91 -0.30
C ALA A 405 6.92 18.02 0.59
N LEU A 406 7.75 17.18 0.00
CA LEU A 406 8.75 16.37 0.70
C LEU A 406 10.10 17.10 0.91
N ASP A 407 10.17 18.40 0.64
CA ASP A 407 11.36 19.26 0.76
C ASP A 407 12.52 18.84 -0.17
N ILE A 408 12.20 18.23 -1.31
CA ILE A 408 13.18 17.96 -2.36
C ILE A 408 13.24 19.17 -3.29
N ASP A 409 14.36 19.85 -3.27
CA ASP A 409 14.59 21.05 -4.08
C ASP A 409 14.70 20.69 -5.57
N LEU A 410 13.72 21.11 -6.34
CA LEU A 410 13.67 20.98 -7.78
C LEU A 410 14.31 22.19 -8.51
N GLN A 411 14.76 23.20 -7.75
CA GLN A 411 15.30 24.46 -8.27
C GLN A 411 14.39 25.15 -9.30
N ILE A 412 13.07 25.11 -9.03
CA ILE A 412 12.06 25.81 -9.85
C ILE A 412 12.38 27.32 -9.85
N GLY A 413 12.48 27.91 -11.04
CA GLY A 413 12.87 29.33 -11.22
C GLY A 413 14.37 29.59 -11.30
N GLN A 414 15.23 28.61 -10.99
CA GLN A 414 16.68 28.70 -11.17
C GLN A 414 17.19 28.00 -12.44
N ARG A 415 16.35 27.14 -13.04
CA ARG A 415 16.62 26.40 -14.28
C ARG A 415 15.68 26.82 -15.38
N SER A 416 16.05 26.53 -16.62
CA SER A 416 15.07 26.66 -17.71
C SER A 416 13.94 25.63 -17.49
N ASN A 417 12.72 25.99 -17.92
CA ASN A 417 11.58 25.08 -17.83
C ASN A 417 11.86 23.76 -18.56
N GLU A 418 12.57 23.81 -19.67
CA GLU A 418 12.93 22.63 -20.46
C GLU A 418 13.85 21.67 -19.67
N GLU A 419 14.89 22.18 -18.99
CA GLU A 419 15.78 21.37 -18.15
C GLU A 419 15.04 20.74 -16.98
N LEU A 420 14.16 21.51 -16.32
CA LEU A 420 13.34 20.99 -15.22
C LEU A 420 12.41 19.89 -15.71
N CYS A 421 11.70 20.10 -16.79
CA CYS A 421 10.80 19.09 -17.38
C CYS A 421 11.54 17.81 -17.78
N LYS A 422 12.72 17.93 -18.36
CA LYS A 422 13.57 16.78 -18.68
C LYS A 422 13.97 16.00 -17.43
N GLN A 423 14.33 16.69 -16.35
CA GLN A 423 14.67 16.02 -15.08
C GLN A 423 13.49 15.32 -14.45
N ILE A 424 12.30 15.96 -14.43
CA ILE A 424 11.07 15.34 -13.93
C ILE A 424 10.71 14.11 -14.76
N TYR A 425 10.79 14.22 -16.08
CA TYR A 425 10.51 13.07 -16.96
C TYR A 425 11.51 11.92 -16.70
N ASN A 426 12.81 12.22 -16.57
CA ASN A 426 13.82 11.22 -16.23
C ASN A 426 13.56 10.58 -14.85
N PHE A 427 13.05 11.32 -13.88
CA PHE A 427 12.64 10.78 -12.60
C PHE A 427 11.41 9.86 -12.73
N MET A 428 10.44 10.26 -13.56
CA MET A 428 9.23 9.46 -13.80
C MET A 428 9.51 8.17 -14.60
N ARG A 429 10.54 8.17 -15.43
CA ARG A 429 10.92 7.07 -16.34
C ARG A 429 12.40 6.74 -16.17
N PHE A 430 12.74 6.26 -14.96
CA PHE A 430 14.14 6.03 -14.59
C PHE A 430 14.61 4.62 -14.99
N SER A 431 15.77 4.56 -15.64
CA SER A 431 16.47 3.30 -15.93
C SER A 431 17.96 3.41 -15.65
N ASN A 432 18.49 2.50 -14.84
CA ASN A 432 19.91 2.29 -14.61
C ASN A 432 20.32 0.81 -14.70
N LEU A 433 19.57 0.03 -15.46
CA LEU A 433 19.85 -1.39 -15.65
C LEU A 433 21.07 -1.68 -16.52
N GLY A 434 21.63 -0.66 -17.18
CA GLY A 434 22.71 -0.79 -18.16
C GLY A 434 24.08 -0.30 -17.69
N ASP A 435 24.22 0.17 -16.45
CA ASP A 435 25.48 0.65 -15.88
C ASP A 435 26.26 -0.46 -15.18
#